data_ddd54a7eec1d314bba8c8740bba6323e
#
_entry.id   ddd54a7eec1d314bba8c8740bba6323e
#
_cell.length_a   1.000
_cell.length_b   1.000
_cell.length_c   1.000
_cell.angle_alpha   90.00
_cell.angle_beta   90.00
_cell.angle_gamma   90.00
#
_symmetry.space_group_name_H-M   'P 1'
#
loop_
_entity.id
_entity.type
_entity.pdbx_description
1 polymer ?
#
loop_
_entity_poly.entity_id
_entity_poly.type
_entity_poly.pdbx_seq_one_letter_code
_entity_poly.pdbx_strand_id
1 'polypeptide(L)'
;MKETRTQNRFAAALLLTALALPGFAQQPTAAERAALLKATMAASQEVLKQYEWIETTVVSLKGEEKSRKQERCYYGADGGVQKVEVTSTPPPEKKRGLRGKIAASKQEELTDYMKSAIALVKSYVPPSPAKIQAAKDAGKVSIDLLQPGKRARLNFRDYAKPGDNLGVEVDLVSNRPLGVKVSTYLEDAKDAVTLDVRMGLLNDGTTYPSDVALDAKAKKLTVTVKNSGYRKMN
;
A
#
# COMPACT_ATOMS: atom_id res chain seq x y z
N MET A 1 -28.71 -84.57 40.00
CA MET A 1 -29.09 -83.22 40.34
C MET A 1 -27.87 -82.36 40.33
N LYS A 2 -27.68 -81.57 39.31
CA LYS A 2 -27.13 -80.21 39.24
C LYS A 2 -26.77 -79.92 37.81
N GLU A 3 -27.53 -79.05 37.20
CA GLU A 3 -27.34 -78.48 35.90
C GLU A 3 -26.08 -77.62 35.84
N THR A 4 -25.28 -77.71 34.81
CA THR A 4 -24.22 -76.79 34.46
C THR A 4 -24.58 -76.09 33.17
N ARG A 5 -24.89 -74.82 33.33
CA ARG A 5 -25.29 -73.84 32.33
C ARG A 5 -24.06 -73.38 31.55
N THR A 6 -24.00 -73.70 30.28
CA THR A 6 -22.98 -73.25 29.34
C THR A 6 -23.29 -71.82 28.93
N GLN A 7 -22.39 -70.89 29.26
CA GLN A 7 -22.48 -69.51 28.83
C GLN A 7 -21.68 -69.35 27.51
N ASN A 8 -22.38 -69.07 26.42
CA ASN A 8 -21.84 -68.65 25.16
C ASN A 8 -21.31 -67.19 25.28
N ARG A 9 -20.00 -66.98 25.14
CA ARG A 9 -19.37 -65.67 25.00
C ARG A 9 -19.28 -65.32 23.54
N PHE A 10 -20.20 -64.51 23.04
CA PHE A 10 -20.03 -63.81 21.74
C PHE A 10 -19.08 -62.65 21.95
N ALA A 11 -17.87 -62.75 21.40
CA ALA A 11 -16.93 -61.66 21.26
C ALA A 11 -17.35 -60.81 20.08
N ALA A 12 -17.99 -59.66 20.34
CA ALA A 12 -18.24 -58.65 19.31
C ALA A 12 -16.95 -57.82 19.11
N ALA A 13 -16.28 -58.06 17.99
CA ALA A 13 -15.17 -57.25 17.52
C ALA A 13 -15.72 -55.93 16.98
N LEU A 14 -15.56 -54.85 17.71
CA LEU A 14 -15.85 -53.47 17.26
C LEU A 14 -14.71 -53.05 16.34
N LEU A 15 -14.95 -53.07 15.03
CA LEU A 15 -14.11 -52.38 14.03
C LEU A 15 -14.30 -50.86 14.19
N LEU A 16 -13.34 -50.17 14.83
CA LEU A 16 -13.21 -48.72 14.78
C LEU A 16 -12.69 -48.33 13.40
N THR A 17 -13.59 -48.00 12.48
CA THR A 17 -13.25 -47.25 11.27
C THR A 17 -12.90 -45.84 11.67
N ALA A 18 -11.61 -45.49 11.69
CA ALA A 18 -11.12 -44.14 11.81
C ALA A 18 -11.57 -43.36 10.58
N LEU A 19 -12.65 -42.58 10.69
CA LEU A 19 -13.00 -41.56 9.73
C LEU A 19 -11.89 -40.51 9.77
N ALA A 20 -10.98 -40.58 8.80
CA ALA A 20 -10.05 -39.48 8.51
C ALA A 20 -10.89 -38.27 8.09
N LEU A 21 -11.09 -37.36 9.02
CA LEU A 21 -11.66 -36.03 8.75
C LEU A 21 -10.76 -35.33 7.72
N PRO A 22 -11.29 -34.80 6.62
CA PRO A 22 -10.51 -34.02 5.68
C PRO A 22 -9.86 -32.89 6.46
N GLY A 23 -8.52 -32.82 6.40
CA GLY A 23 -7.74 -31.84 7.12
C GLY A 23 -8.30 -30.44 6.83
N PHE A 24 -8.71 -29.76 7.89
CA PHE A 24 -8.93 -28.32 7.83
C PHE A 24 -7.61 -27.71 7.37
N ALA A 25 -7.56 -27.20 6.14
CA ALA A 25 -6.42 -26.46 5.65
C ALA A 25 -6.17 -25.34 6.66
N GLN A 26 -5.08 -25.46 7.41
CA GLN A 26 -4.72 -24.51 8.46
C GLN A 26 -4.55 -23.14 7.81
N GLN A 27 -5.37 -22.18 8.18
CA GLN A 27 -5.24 -20.83 7.62
C GLN A 27 -3.85 -20.28 7.96
N PRO A 28 -3.15 -19.67 6.98
CA PRO A 28 -1.82 -19.14 7.21
C PRO A 28 -1.80 -18.19 8.41
N THR A 29 -0.80 -18.33 9.24
CA THR A 29 -0.56 -17.42 10.38
C THR A 29 -0.31 -16.00 9.90
N ALA A 30 -0.42 -15.01 10.79
CA ALA A 30 -0.12 -13.62 10.45
C ALA A 30 1.32 -13.44 9.92
N ALA A 31 2.29 -14.21 10.43
CA ALA A 31 3.67 -14.19 9.97
C ALA A 31 3.81 -14.77 8.55
N GLU A 32 3.18 -15.89 8.26
CA GLU A 32 3.17 -16.51 6.92
C GLU A 32 2.49 -15.60 5.90
N ARG A 33 1.38 -14.94 6.26
CA ARG A 33 0.71 -13.95 5.39
C ARG A 33 1.60 -12.75 5.09
N ALA A 34 2.32 -12.24 6.09
CA ALA A 34 3.27 -11.15 5.89
C ALA A 34 4.43 -11.54 4.97
N ALA A 35 4.94 -12.77 5.11
CA ALA A 35 5.99 -13.31 4.23
C ALA A 35 5.49 -13.46 2.79
N LEU A 36 4.29 -14.01 2.58
CA LEU A 36 3.66 -14.13 1.26
C LEU A 36 3.43 -12.76 0.62
N LEU A 37 2.93 -11.78 1.38
CA LEU A 37 2.72 -10.42 0.89
C LEU A 37 4.04 -9.79 0.44
N LYS A 38 5.10 -9.91 1.24
CA LYS A 38 6.45 -9.43 0.89
C LYS A 38 6.97 -10.09 -0.38
N ALA A 39 6.83 -11.42 -0.52
CA ALA A 39 7.26 -12.16 -1.69
C ALA A 39 6.49 -11.73 -2.95
N THR A 40 5.17 -11.56 -2.85
CA THR A 40 4.31 -11.10 -3.95
C THR A 40 4.69 -9.68 -4.40
N MET A 41 4.96 -8.78 -3.48
CA MET A 41 5.41 -7.42 -3.80
C MET A 41 6.78 -7.42 -4.49
N ALA A 42 7.74 -8.20 -3.98
CA ALA A 42 9.07 -8.31 -4.57
C ALA A 42 9.00 -8.89 -5.99
N ALA A 43 8.23 -9.97 -6.20
CA ALA A 43 8.01 -10.55 -7.52
C ALA A 43 7.39 -9.54 -8.50
N SER A 44 6.37 -8.79 -8.05
CA SER A 44 5.75 -7.76 -8.87
C SER A 44 6.73 -6.65 -9.26
N GLN A 45 7.62 -6.23 -8.36
CA GLN A 45 8.65 -5.23 -8.67
C GLN A 45 9.62 -5.71 -9.76
N GLU A 46 10.06 -6.96 -9.71
CA GLU A 46 10.93 -7.52 -10.75
C GLU A 46 10.24 -7.58 -12.12
N VAL A 47 8.97 -7.99 -12.14
CA VAL A 47 8.19 -8.03 -13.39
C VAL A 47 7.94 -6.62 -13.94
N LEU A 48 7.66 -5.63 -13.08
CA LEU A 48 7.44 -4.24 -13.49
C LEU A 48 8.65 -3.62 -14.18
N LYS A 49 9.86 -4.10 -13.95
CA LYS A 49 11.07 -3.65 -14.66
C LYS A 49 11.01 -3.89 -16.17
N GLN A 50 10.15 -4.80 -16.63
CA GLN A 50 9.92 -5.10 -18.04
C GLN A 50 8.84 -4.22 -18.68
N TYR A 51 8.24 -3.30 -17.90
CA TYR A 51 7.13 -2.47 -18.37
C TYR A 51 7.53 -1.01 -18.47
N GLU A 52 6.93 -0.34 -19.44
CA GLU A 52 6.77 1.10 -19.42
C GLU A 52 5.30 1.45 -19.17
N TRP A 53 5.05 2.66 -18.66
CA TRP A 53 3.70 3.15 -18.36
C TRP A 53 3.62 4.66 -18.52
N ILE A 54 2.41 5.19 -18.49
CA ILE A 54 2.15 6.62 -18.42
C ILE A 54 1.79 6.99 -16.98
N GLU A 55 2.56 7.91 -16.42
CA GLU A 55 2.27 8.56 -15.15
C GLU A 55 1.64 9.92 -15.43
N THR A 56 0.46 10.17 -14.87
CA THR A 56 -0.20 11.47 -14.89
C THR A 56 -0.19 12.05 -13.48
N THR A 57 0.55 13.13 -13.28
CA THR A 57 0.61 13.88 -12.02
C THR A 57 -0.21 15.15 -12.13
N VAL A 58 -1.11 15.37 -11.17
CA VAL A 58 -1.90 16.60 -11.05
C VAL A 58 -1.65 17.23 -9.70
N VAL A 59 -1.32 18.51 -9.69
CA VAL A 59 -1.19 19.32 -8.47
C VAL A 59 -2.38 20.27 -8.39
N SER A 60 -3.12 20.21 -7.29
CA SER A 60 -4.25 21.09 -7.03
C SER A 60 -4.00 21.91 -5.76
N LEU A 61 -4.41 23.15 -5.77
CA LEU A 61 -4.35 24.07 -4.62
C LEU A 61 -5.74 24.65 -4.37
N LYS A 62 -6.26 24.47 -3.17
CA LYS A 62 -7.61 24.91 -2.77
C LYS A 62 -8.71 24.37 -3.69
N GLY A 63 -8.53 23.14 -4.20
CA GLY A 63 -9.46 22.47 -5.10
C GLY A 63 -9.30 22.81 -6.58
N GLU A 64 -8.45 23.78 -6.94
CA GLU A 64 -8.19 24.16 -8.33
C GLU A 64 -6.93 23.46 -8.84
N GLU A 65 -7.01 22.85 -10.02
CA GLU A 65 -5.85 22.28 -10.71
C GLU A 65 -4.87 23.40 -11.10
N LYS A 66 -3.61 23.29 -10.66
CA LYS A 66 -2.55 24.26 -10.93
C LYS A 66 -1.53 23.76 -11.92
N SER A 67 -1.33 22.44 -11.98
CA SER A 67 -0.49 21.83 -13.00
C SER A 67 -0.92 20.39 -13.26
N ARG A 68 -0.70 19.96 -14.50
CA ARG A 68 -0.84 18.59 -14.96
C ARG A 68 0.38 18.23 -15.78
N LYS A 69 0.97 17.07 -15.48
CA LYS A 69 2.12 16.54 -16.19
C LYS A 69 1.88 15.09 -16.54
N GLN A 70 2.21 14.70 -17.76
CA GLN A 70 2.23 13.31 -18.17
C GLN A 70 3.64 12.91 -18.56
N GLU A 71 4.09 11.79 -18.02
CA GLU A 71 5.42 11.25 -18.25
C GLU A 71 5.32 9.78 -18.65
N ARG A 72 6.10 9.39 -19.66
CA ARG A 72 6.38 7.99 -19.93
C ARG A 72 7.47 7.53 -18.99
N CYS A 73 7.16 6.50 -18.22
CA CYS A 73 8.02 5.95 -17.19
C CYS A 73 8.49 4.55 -17.58
N TYR A 74 9.72 4.20 -17.23
CA TYR A 74 10.30 2.86 -17.38
C TYR A 74 11.47 2.71 -16.42
N TYR A 75 11.92 1.48 -16.18
CA TYR A 75 13.10 1.23 -15.35
C TYR A 75 14.36 1.29 -16.22
N GLY A 76 15.33 2.10 -15.82
CA GLY A 76 16.65 2.17 -16.45
C GLY A 76 17.57 1.02 -16.03
N ALA A 77 18.75 0.97 -16.65
CA ALA A 77 19.78 -0.05 -16.34
C ALA A 77 20.27 -0.01 -14.89
N ASP A 78 20.16 1.15 -14.22
CA ASP A 78 20.46 1.36 -12.80
C ASP A 78 19.35 0.84 -11.86
N GLY A 79 18.26 0.31 -12.41
CA GLY A 79 17.07 -0.12 -11.66
C GLY A 79 16.22 1.03 -11.14
N GLY A 80 16.56 2.28 -11.46
CA GLY A 80 15.77 3.47 -11.14
C GLY A 80 14.70 3.75 -12.18
N VAL A 81 13.60 4.40 -11.76
CA VAL A 81 12.55 4.84 -12.69
C VAL A 81 13.03 6.05 -13.47
N GLN A 82 13.08 5.91 -14.78
CA GLN A 82 13.35 6.98 -15.73
C GLN A 82 12.02 7.59 -16.18
N LYS A 83 11.99 8.91 -16.35
CA LYS A 83 10.79 9.66 -16.73
C LYS A 83 11.07 10.55 -17.94
N VAL A 84 10.27 10.40 -18.98
CA VAL A 84 10.32 11.23 -20.18
C VAL A 84 9.01 11.99 -20.29
N GLU A 85 9.08 13.31 -20.26
CA GLU A 85 7.90 14.16 -20.36
C GLU A 85 7.20 13.97 -21.71
N VAL A 86 5.89 13.75 -21.67
CA VAL A 86 5.02 13.65 -22.85
C VAL A 86 4.23 14.93 -23.00
N THR A 87 3.64 15.42 -21.91
CA THR A 87 2.84 16.66 -21.90
C THR A 87 2.92 17.31 -20.53
N SER A 88 2.97 18.62 -20.49
CA SER A 88 2.85 19.40 -19.23
C SER A 88 2.07 20.68 -19.44
N THR A 89 1.44 21.16 -18.37
CA THR A 89 0.87 22.52 -18.35
C THR A 89 2.00 23.53 -18.41
N PRO A 90 1.96 24.49 -19.33
CA PRO A 90 2.98 25.53 -19.41
C PRO A 90 3.12 26.27 -18.07
N PRO A 91 4.33 26.67 -17.67
CA PRO A 91 4.52 27.48 -16.48
C PRO A 91 3.70 28.80 -16.60
N PRO A 92 3.11 29.26 -15.49
CA PRO A 92 2.40 30.53 -15.49
C PRO A 92 3.34 31.69 -15.89
N GLU A 93 2.84 32.64 -16.65
CA GLU A 93 3.62 33.80 -17.04
C GLU A 93 4.18 34.55 -15.83
N LYS A 94 5.47 34.86 -15.88
CA LYS A 94 6.15 35.58 -14.80
C LYS A 94 5.63 37.03 -14.74
N LYS A 95 4.88 37.35 -13.70
CA LYS A 95 4.47 38.75 -13.43
C LYS A 95 5.70 39.59 -13.10
N ARG A 96 5.80 40.78 -13.69
CA ARG A 96 6.91 41.70 -13.45
C ARG A 96 6.61 42.64 -12.26
N GLY A 97 7.67 43.25 -11.66
CA GLY A 97 7.57 44.21 -10.58
C GLY A 97 7.37 43.60 -9.19
N LEU A 98 7.04 44.44 -8.20
CA LEU A 98 6.93 44.07 -6.78
C LEU A 98 5.89 42.94 -6.54
N ARG A 99 4.74 43.02 -7.22
CA ARG A 99 3.70 41.95 -7.16
C ARG A 99 4.19 40.63 -7.72
N GLY A 100 5.06 40.65 -8.74
CA GLY A 100 5.69 39.46 -9.28
C GLY A 100 6.66 38.80 -8.28
N LYS A 101 7.45 39.60 -7.55
CA LYS A 101 8.36 39.11 -6.50
C LYS A 101 7.59 38.42 -5.37
N ILE A 102 6.50 39.04 -4.89
CA ILE A 102 5.65 38.44 -3.83
C ILE A 102 4.99 37.12 -4.32
N ALA A 103 4.52 37.09 -5.57
CA ALA A 103 3.92 35.90 -6.13
C ALA A 103 4.97 34.76 -6.29
N ALA A 104 6.19 35.08 -6.72
CA ALA A 104 7.29 34.13 -6.83
C ALA A 104 7.68 33.55 -5.47
N SER A 105 7.83 34.39 -4.44
CA SER A 105 8.14 33.94 -3.07
C SER A 105 7.08 33.00 -2.50
N LYS A 106 5.79 33.29 -2.70
CA LYS A 106 4.69 32.39 -2.29
C LYS A 106 4.67 31.07 -3.06
N GLN A 107 5.03 31.10 -4.33
CA GLN A 107 5.13 29.89 -5.14
C GLN A 107 6.31 29.02 -4.70
N GLU A 108 7.45 29.63 -4.36
CA GLU A 108 8.62 28.94 -3.82
C GLU A 108 8.30 28.27 -2.48
N GLU A 109 7.69 29.02 -1.53
CA GLU A 109 7.23 28.48 -0.24
C GLU A 109 6.30 27.26 -0.42
N LEU A 110 5.34 27.37 -1.35
CA LEU A 110 4.43 26.26 -1.63
C LEU A 110 5.13 25.05 -2.25
N THR A 111 6.12 25.31 -3.12
CA THR A 111 6.92 24.26 -3.75
C THR A 111 7.75 23.51 -2.72
N ASP A 112 8.38 24.23 -1.79
CA ASP A 112 9.19 23.63 -0.74
C ASP A 112 8.33 22.88 0.28
N TYR A 113 7.18 23.41 0.63
CA TYR A 113 6.19 22.71 1.43
C TYR A 113 5.75 21.38 0.76
N MET A 114 5.46 21.42 -0.54
CA MET A 114 5.10 20.22 -1.32
C MET A 114 6.24 19.19 -1.33
N LYS A 115 7.49 19.63 -1.53
CA LYS A 115 8.66 18.74 -1.48
C LYS A 115 8.79 18.07 -0.11
N SER A 116 8.60 18.83 0.97
CA SER A 116 8.65 18.34 2.33
C SER A 116 7.55 17.30 2.60
N ALA A 117 6.31 17.57 2.17
CA ALA A 117 5.21 16.63 2.30
C ALA A 117 5.45 15.33 1.51
N ILE A 118 5.98 15.43 0.28
CA ILE A 118 6.34 14.26 -0.54
C ILE A 118 7.49 13.48 0.10
N ALA A 119 8.53 14.14 0.60
CA ALA A 119 9.64 13.49 1.28
C ALA A 119 9.19 12.75 2.54
N LEU A 120 8.29 13.37 3.32
CA LEU A 120 7.70 12.76 4.50
C LEU A 120 6.98 11.45 4.14
N VAL A 121 6.02 11.46 3.20
CA VAL A 121 5.25 10.26 2.86
C VAL A 121 6.09 9.18 2.19
N LYS A 122 7.13 9.54 1.46
CA LYS A 122 8.12 8.59 0.91
C LYS A 122 8.86 7.80 2.00
N SER A 123 8.97 8.30 3.23
CA SER A 123 9.57 7.58 4.35
C SER A 123 8.69 6.45 4.91
N TYR A 124 7.42 6.39 4.48
CA TYR A 124 6.46 5.34 4.86
C TYR A 124 6.31 4.26 3.80
N VAL A 125 6.67 4.54 2.54
CA VAL A 125 6.42 3.62 1.41
C VAL A 125 7.72 3.43 0.62
N PRO A 126 8.20 2.18 0.46
CA PRO A 126 7.63 0.95 0.99
C PRO A 126 7.72 0.84 2.52
N PRO A 127 6.78 0.13 3.17
CA PRO A 127 6.82 -0.05 4.62
C PRO A 127 8.10 -0.72 5.09
N SER A 128 8.74 -0.16 6.11
CA SER A 128 9.99 -0.68 6.69
C SER A 128 9.72 -1.89 7.58
N PRO A 129 10.32 -3.06 7.32
CA PRO A 129 10.17 -4.24 8.17
C PRO A 129 10.58 -3.99 9.63
N ALA A 130 11.64 -3.21 9.86
CA ALA A 130 12.10 -2.88 11.21
C ALA A 130 11.08 -2.04 11.99
N LYS A 131 10.45 -1.03 11.35
CA LYS A 131 9.40 -0.22 11.97
C LYS A 131 8.12 -1.03 12.22
N ILE A 132 7.75 -1.94 11.32
CA ILE A 132 6.63 -2.87 11.50
C ILE A 132 6.88 -3.75 12.74
N GLN A 133 8.09 -4.31 12.86
CA GLN A 133 8.44 -5.14 14.01
C GLN A 133 8.41 -4.33 15.31
N ALA A 134 8.98 -3.12 15.33
CA ALA A 134 8.94 -2.24 16.49
C ALA A 134 7.50 -1.88 16.91
N ALA A 135 6.61 -1.60 15.98
CA ALA A 135 5.20 -1.34 16.27
C ALA A 135 4.50 -2.58 16.86
N LYS A 136 4.83 -3.77 16.35
CA LYS A 136 4.33 -5.05 16.88
C LYS A 136 4.79 -5.29 18.31
N ASP A 137 6.09 -5.14 18.57
CA ASP A 137 6.69 -5.36 19.89
C ASP A 137 6.14 -4.37 20.94
N ALA A 138 5.79 -3.15 20.47
CA ALA A 138 5.14 -2.13 21.29
C ALA A 138 3.61 -2.32 21.46
N GLY A 139 2.99 -3.36 20.88
CA GLY A 139 1.55 -3.59 20.95
C GLY A 139 0.72 -2.54 20.17
N LYS A 140 1.32 -1.87 19.19
CA LYS A 140 0.71 -0.78 18.42
C LYS A 140 0.12 -1.23 17.07
N VAL A 141 -0.11 -2.54 16.91
CA VAL A 141 -0.72 -3.13 15.72
C VAL A 141 -2.16 -3.51 15.99
N SER A 142 -3.05 -3.14 15.07
CA SER A 142 -4.44 -3.59 15.06
C SER A 142 -4.85 -4.07 13.66
N ILE A 143 -5.89 -4.91 13.62
CA ILE A 143 -6.44 -5.44 12.38
C ILE A 143 -7.91 -5.05 12.29
N ASP A 144 -8.27 -4.33 11.23
CA ASP A 144 -9.66 -4.03 10.90
C ASP A 144 -10.12 -5.00 9.81
N LEU A 145 -11.16 -5.77 10.07
CA LEU A 145 -11.80 -6.60 9.08
C LEU A 145 -12.75 -5.74 8.22
N LEU A 146 -12.27 -5.26 7.08
CA LEU A 146 -13.05 -4.44 6.16
C LEU A 146 -14.15 -5.25 5.47
N GLN A 147 -13.86 -6.51 5.17
CA GLN A 147 -14.79 -7.50 4.65
C GLN A 147 -14.36 -8.88 5.19
N PRO A 148 -15.15 -9.49 6.08
CA PRO A 148 -14.79 -10.77 6.70
C PRO A 148 -14.39 -11.82 5.66
N GLY A 149 -13.27 -12.49 5.91
CA GLY A 149 -12.70 -13.53 5.04
C GLY A 149 -12.11 -13.05 3.71
N LYS A 150 -12.28 -11.78 3.33
CA LYS A 150 -11.82 -11.25 2.03
C LYS A 150 -10.81 -10.12 2.16
N ARG A 151 -11.10 -9.12 2.99
CA ARG A 151 -10.26 -7.90 3.08
C ARG A 151 -10.01 -7.50 4.52
N ALA A 152 -8.78 -7.17 4.82
CA ALA A 152 -8.38 -6.61 6.11
C ALA A 152 -7.45 -5.41 5.92
N ARG A 153 -7.39 -4.56 6.94
CA ARG A 153 -6.39 -3.49 7.07
C ARG A 153 -5.58 -3.75 8.31
N LEU A 154 -4.27 -3.81 8.15
CA LEU A 154 -3.33 -3.80 9.26
C LEU A 154 -2.95 -2.35 9.53
N ASN A 155 -3.18 -1.89 10.77
CA ASN A 155 -2.82 -0.54 11.19
C ASN A 155 -1.63 -0.61 12.13
N PHE A 156 -0.65 0.26 11.89
CA PHE A 156 0.55 0.43 12.69
C PHE A 156 0.54 1.85 13.25
N ARG A 157 0.12 2.00 14.51
CA ARG A 157 0.07 3.30 15.20
C ARG A 157 1.45 3.72 15.65
N ASP A 158 1.72 5.02 15.64
CA ASP A 158 3.03 5.61 15.96
C ASP A 158 4.16 4.92 15.17
N TYR A 159 3.93 4.71 13.88
CA TYR A 159 4.82 3.95 13.01
C TYR A 159 6.18 4.61 12.82
N ALA A 160 6.23 5.91 12.61
CA ALA A 160 7.46 6.68 12.44
C ALA A 160 7.60 7.79 13.48
N LYS A 161 6.49 8.30 14.00
CA LYS A 161 6.44 9.31 15.05
C LYS A 161 5.12 9.26 15.81
N PRO A 162 5.05 9.83 17.04
CA PRO A 162 3.83 9.83 17.83
C PRO A 162 2.63 10.42 17.07
N GLY A 163 1.48 9.76 17.15
CA GLY A 163 0.22 10.20 16.53
C GLY A 163 0.08 9.92 15.05
N ASP A 164 1.07 9.33 14.38
CA ASP A 164 0.93 8.88 13.00
C ASP A 164 0.33 7.46 12.90
N ASN A 165 -0.06 7.08 11.70
CA ASN A 165 -0.55 5.75 11.41
C ASN A 165 -0.20 5.32 9.99
N LEU A 166 0.25 4.08 9.85
CA LEU A 166 0.39 3.38 8.58
C LEU A 166 -0.65 2.27 8.52
N GLY A 167 -1.53 2.30 7.51
CA GLY A 167 -2.50 1.25 7.22
C GLY A 167 -2.13 0.50 5.94
N VAL A 168 -2.09 -0.83 5.98
CA VAL A 168 -1.87 -1.67 4.80
C VAL A 168 -3.12 -2.51 4.57
N GLU A 169 -3.80 -2.30 3.45
CA GLU A 169 -4.95 -3.10 3.05
C GLU A 169 -4.51 -4.32 2.24
N VAL A 170 -5.07 -5.47 2.59
CA VAL A 170 -4.72 -6.76 1.99
C VAL A 170 -5.95 -7.54 1.58
N ASP A 171 -5.85 -8.24 0.46
CA ASP A 171 -6.76 -9.30 0.06
C ASP A 171 -6.35 -10.59 0.77
N LEU A 172 -7.23 -11.11 1.63
CA LEU A 172 -6.95 -12.29 2.45
C LEU A 172 -7.02 -13.60 1.65
N VAL A 173 -7.64 -13.58 0.47
CA VAL A 173 -7.77 -14.76 -0.39
C VAL A 173 -6.52 -14.93 -1.25
N SER A 174 -6.11 -13.85 -1.90
CA SER A 174 -4.95 -13.87 -2.81
C SER A 174 -3.63 -13.46 -2.15
N ASN A 175 -3.65 -13.03 -0.88
CA ASN A 175 -2.51 -12.48 -0.14
C ASN A 175 -1.80 -11.34 -0.90
N ARG A 176 -2.56 -10.45 -1.54
CA ARG A 176 -2.05 -9.30 -2.30
C ARG A 176 -2.31 -7.99 -1.57
N PRO A 177 -1.42 -6.99 -1.70
CA PRO A 177 -1.71 -5.64 -1.24
C PRO A 177 -2.81 -5.02 -2.10
N LEU A 178 -3.78 -4.37 -1.47
CA LEU A 178 -4.83 -3.59 -2.12
C LEU A 178 -4.58 -2.09 -2.03
N GLY A 179 -3.84 -1.66 -1.01
CA GLY A 179 -3.51 -0.25 -0.84
C GLY A 179 -2.70 0.02 0.42
N VAL A 180 -2.20 1.24 0.50
CA VAL A 180 -1.49 1.77 1.66
C VAL A 180 -2.09 3.13 2.00
N LYS A 181 -2.36 3.36 3.28
CA LYS A 181 -2.83 4.64 3.81
C LYS A 181 -1.86 5.15 4.87
N VAL A 182 -1.46 6.39 4.74
CA VAL A 182 -0.64 7.07 5.74
C VAL A 182 -1.41 8.26 6.27
N SER A 183 -1.44 8.42 7.58
CA SER A 183 -1.88 9.63 8.26
C SER A 183 -0.73 10.12 9.13
N THR A 184 -0.22 11.30 8.84
CA THR A 184 0.95 11.88 9.52
C THR A 184 0.85 13.41 9.51
N TYR A 185 1.90 14.10 9.89
CA TYR A 185 1.98 15.57 9.90
C TYR A 185 3.42 16.02 9.62
N LEU A 186 3.65 17.24 9.16
CA LEU A 186 5.00 17.78 8.96
C LEU A 186 5.64 18.19 10.29
N GLU A 187 5.29 19.36 10.81
CA GLU A 187 5.87 19.88 12.04
C GLU A 187 4.98 19.57 13.26
N ASP A 188 3.70 19.83 13.16
CA ASP A 188 2.73 19.56 14.21
C ASP A 188 1.42 18.94 13.67
N ALA A 189 0.54 18.50 14.57
CA ALA A 189 -0.71 17.83 14.22
C ALA A 189 -1.68 18.67 13.37
N LYS A 190 -1.53 20.01 13.35
CA LYS A 190 -2.35 20.92 12.51
C LYS A 190 -1.88 20.88 11.06
N ASP A 191 -0.61 20.52 10.85
CA ASP A 191 -0.03 20.36 9.53
C ASP A 191 -0.13 18.92 9.04
N ALA A 192 -1.37 18.41 9.07
CA ALA A 192 -1.67 17.02 8.72
C ALA A 192 -1.42 16.73 7.24
N VAL A 193 -0.76 15.60 6.99
CA VAL A 193 -0.49 15.06 5.66
C VAL A 193 -1.02 13.64 5.60
N THR A 194 -1.78 13.33 4.55
CA THR A 194 -2.26 11.97 4.27
C THR A 194 -1.76 11.49 2.92
N LEU A 195 -1.54 10.18 2.82
CA LEU A 195 -1.27 9.48 1.57
C LEU A 195 -2.24 8.31 1.43
N ASP A 196 -2.87 8.19 0.29
CA ASP A 196 -3.68 7.02 -0.11
C ASP A 196 -3.09 6.44 -1.39
N VAL A 197 -2.64 5.19 -1.32
CA VAL A 197 -2.13 4.44 -2.47
C VAL A 197 -3.08 3.29 -2.74
N ARG A 198 -3.60 3.22 -3.95
CA ARG A 198 -4.37 2.07 -4.44
C ARG A 198 -3.51 1.22 -5.33
N MET A 199 -3.62 -0.10 -5.16
CA MET A 199 -2.90 -1.05 -5.99
C MET A 199 -3.82 -1.56 -7.09
N GLY A 200 -3.30 -1.55 -8.32
CA GLY A 200 -3.91 -2.20 -9.49
C GLY A 200 -3.28 -3.55 -9.77
N LEU A 201 -3.87 -4.27 -10.71
CA LEU A 201 -3.42 -5.57 -11.17
C LEU A 201 -3.32 -5.57 -12.69
N LEU A 202 -2.18 -5.97 -13.23
CA LEU A 202 -2.01 -6.23 -14.66
C LEU A 202 -2.59 -7.60 -15.02
N ASN A 203 -2.78 -7.85 -16.32
CA ASN A 203 -3.34 -9.11 -16.82
C ASN A 203 -2.50 -10.34 -16.46
N ASP A 204 -1.20 -10.17 -16.24
CA ASP A 204 -0.29 -11.24 -15.83
C ASP A 204 -0.23 -11.45 -14.29
N GLY A 205 -1.07 -10.75 -13.53
CA GLY A 205 -1.12 -10.83 -12.07
C GLY A 205 -0.14 -9.90 -11.36
N THR A 206 0.63 -9.09 -12.07
CA THR A 206 1.57 -8.14 -11.48
C THR A 206 0.83 -7.00 -10.78
N THR A 207 1.17 -6.77 -9.52
CA THR A 207 0.59 -5.68 -8.72
C THR A 207 1.42 -4.40 -8.88
N TYR A 208 0.73 -3.28 -9.06
CA TYR A 208 1.36 -1.95 -9.23
C TYR A 208 0.56 -0.85 -8.52
N PRO A 209 1.16 0.27 -8.11
CA PRO A 209 0.42 1.42 -7.60
C PRO A 209 -0.34 2.08 -8.77
N SER A 210 -1.68 1.97 -8.77
CA SER A 210 -2.52 2.55 -9.84
C SER A 210 -2.82 4.01 -9.60
N ASP A 211 -3.16 4.35 -8.36
CA ASP A 211 -3.53 5.70 -7.97
C ASP A 211 -2.83 6.06 -6.65
N VAL A 212 -2.30 7.27 -6.60
CA VAL A 212 -1.67 7.84 -5.40
C VAL A 212 -2.28 9.21 -5.17
N ALA A 213 -2.76 9.46 -3.97
CA ALA A 213 -3.27 10.76 -3.56
C ALA A 213 -2.58 11.21 -2.28
N LEU A 214 -1.89 12.34 -2.33
CA LEU A 214 -1.33 13.05 -1.20
C LEU A 214 -2.20 14.28 -0.93
N ASP A 215 -2.63 14.45 0.30
CA ASP A 215 -3.34 15.65 0.77
C ASP A 215 -2.59 16.27 1.94
N ALA A 216 -2.17 17.53 1.78
CA ALA A 216 -1.47 18.33 2.78
C ALA A 216 -2.39 19.50 3.20
N LYS A 217 -3.09 19.30 4.32
CA LYS A 217 -4.27 20.07 4.73
C LYS A 217 -3.98 21.52 5.04
N ALA A 218 -2.86 21.84 5.68
CA ALA A 218 -2.54 23.20 6.11
C ALA A 218 -2.48 24.20 4.93
N LYS A 219 -1.98 23.76 3.78
CA LYS A 219 -1.92 24.58 2.55
C LYS A 219 -3.06 24.28 1.57
N LYS A 220 -3.98 23.32 1.89
CA LYS A 220 -5.02 22.83 0.98
C LYS A 220 -4.42 22.37 -0.36
N LEU A 221 -3.30 21.67 -0.27
CA LEU A 221 -2.54 21.14 -1.39
C LEU A 221 -2.86 19.68 -1.57
N THR A 222 -3.21 19.28 -2.80
CA THR A 222 -3.41 17.88 -3.18
C THR A 222 -2.51 17.55 -4.36
N VAL A 223 -1.84 16.41 -4.30
CA VAL A 223 -1.07 15.84 -5.41
C VAL A 223 -1.65 14.46 -5.71
N THR A 224 -2.13 14.27 -6.94
CA THR A 224 -2.59 12.96 -7.38
C THR A 224 -1.68 12.43 -8.49
N VAL A 225 -1.37 11.16 -8.42
CA VAL A 225 -0.62 10.45 -9.46
C VAL A 225 -1.45 9.26 -9.92
N LYS A 226 -1.63 9.13 -11.23
CA LYS A 226 -2.29 7.98 -11.85
C LYS A 226 -1.33 7.30 -12.81
N ASN A 227 -1.09 6.01 -12.57
CA ASN A 227 -0.29 5.15 -13.45
C ASN A 227 -1.22 4.31 -14.33
N SER A 228 -1.01 4.34 -15.64
CA SER A 228 -1.86 3.67 -16.62
C SER A 228 -1.09 3.30 -17.88
N GLY A 229 -1.73 2.56 -18.78
CA GLY A 229 -1.14 2.25 -20.09
C GLY A 229 0.12 1.39 -20.02
N TYR A 230 0.18 0.46 -19.05
CA TYR A 230 1.30 -0.45 -18.92
C TYR A 230 1.45 -1.33 -20.16
N ARG A 231 2.66 -1.39 -20.71
CA ARG A 231 3.03 -2.29 -21.81
C ARG A 231 4.43 -2.84 -21.61
N LYS A 232 4.64 -4.10 -21.97
CA LYS A 232 5.99 -4.70 -21.93
C LYS A 232 6.90 -3.99 -22.93
N MET A 233 8.13 -3.75 -22.51
CA MET A 233 9.19 -3.32 -23.42
C MET A 233 9.72 -4.54 -24.18
N ASN A 234 9.94 -4.38 -25.47
CA ASN A 234 10.53 -5.42 -26.33
C ASN A 234 12.04 -5.49 -26.14
#